data_1abd2ecb7e5142676e98de6951da3dd9
#
_entry.id   1abd2ecb7e5142676e98de6951da3dd9
#
_cell.length_a   1.000
_cell.length_b   1.000
_cell.length_c   1.000
_cell.angle_alpha   90.00
_cell.angle_beta   90.00
_cell.angle_gamma   90.00
#
_symmetry.space_group_name_H-M   'P 1'
#
loop_
_entity.id
_entity.type
_entity.pdbx_description
1 polymer ?
#
loop_
_entity_poly.entity_id
_entity_poly.type
_entity_poly.pdbx_seq_one_letter_code
_entity_poly.pdbx_strand_id
1 'polypeptide(L)'
;MPTLPMPTLPVHNVHRRRLPGDLDTVGALIEGLGGADDPIWPAHDWMPLWLDGPMALGTTGGHGPARYRIVSYQPRRLVRFRFHEPSFMIGFHEFSVEPDGPGHTVLQHALTMQLGPVGWPVFPVAFLALHNEVIEMGLDGAERRLTGRVRRPVTGSRLNAARRAVLGRYFEYTGAGPGARRPSTGPAAR
;
A
#
# COMPACT_ATOMS: atom_id res chain seq x y z
N MET A 1 -27.49 27.49 -2.29
CA MET A 1 -26.90 27.53 -0.95
C MET A 1 -25.56 26.81 -1.00
N PRO A 2 -24.45 27.37 -0.54
CA PRO A 2 -23.20 26.64 -0.46
C PRO A 2 -23.39 25.51 0.58
N THR A 3 -23.21 24.28 0.15
CA THR A 3 -23.14 23.11 1.06
C THR A 3 -21.90 23.26 1.92
N LEU A 4 -22.07 23.30 3.23
CA LEU A 4 -20.95 23.25 4.16
C LEU A 4 -20.14 21.98 3.88
N PRO A 5 -18.80 22.05 3.85
CA PRO A 5 -17.98 20.88 3.65
C PRO A 5 -18.26 19.89 4.79
N MET A 6 -18.50 18.63 4.43
CA MET A 6 -18.67 17.56 5.42
C MET A 6 -17.40 17.44 6.27
N PRO A 7 -17.54 17.29 7.60
CA PRO A 7 -16.38 17.14 8.46
C PRO A 7 -15.59 15.88 8.07
N THR A 8 -14.26 15.95 8.14
CA THR A 8 -13.36 14.85 7.83
C THR A 8 -12.46 14.54 9.02
N LEU A 9 -12.00 13.28 9.13
CA LEU A 9 -11.02 12.85 10.11
C LEU A 9 -9.65 12.69 9.44
N PRO A 10 -8.62 13.46 9.84
CA PRO A 10 -7.28 13.31 9.30
C PRO A 10 -6.64 12.01 9.79
N VAL A 11 -5.98 11.31 8.89
CA VAL A 11 -5.13 10.15 9.17
C VAL A 11 -3.75 10.43 8.62
N HIS A 12 -2.75 10.33 9.48
CA HIS A 12 -1.34 10.36 9.10
C HIS A 12 -0.63 9.20 9.80
N ASN A 13 -0.13 8.26 8.99
CA ASN A 13 0.48 7.04 9.49
C ASN A 13 1.77 6.78 8.71
N VAL A 14 2.89 6.69 9.41
CA VAL A 14 4.22 6.57 8.81
C VAL A 14 4.96 5.37 9.41
N HIS A 15 5.51 4.53 8.54
CA HIS A 15 6.36 3.40 8.86
C HIS A 15 7.73 3.58 8.21
N ARG A 16 8.79 3.28 8.91
CA ARG A 16 10.16 3.50 8.43
C ARG A 16 11.04 2.30 8.78
N ARG A 17 11.91 1.93 7.84
CA ARG A 17 12.91 0.89 8.06
C ARG A 17 14.27 1.36 7.55
N ARG A 18 15.26 1.39 8.43
CA ARG A 18 16.66 1.61 8.05
C ARG A 18 17.23 0.33 7.46
N LEU A 19 17.68 0.41 6.22
CA LEU A 19 18.17 -0.72 5.43
C LEU A 19 19.63 -0.48 5.00
N PRO A 20 20.46 -1.52 4.90
CA PRO A 20 21.79 -1.39 4.32
C PRO A 20 21.69 -1.22 2.80
N GLY A 21 22.51 -0.37 2.26
CA GLY A 21 22.55 -0.05 0.83
C GLY A 21 22.39 1.44 0.58
N ASP A 22 22.80 1.86 -0.60
CA ASP A 22 22.59 3.21 -1.09
C ASP A 22 21.16 3.46 -1.57
N LEU A 23 20.85 4.69 -1.96
CA LEU A 23 19.55 5.08 -2.45
C LEU A 23 19.08 4.25 -3.65
N ASP A 24 19.98 3.88 -4.55
CA ASP A 24 19.63 3.12 -5.75
C ASP A 24 19.31 1.66 -5.45
N THR A 25 20.10 1.06 -4.55
CA THR A 25 19.89 -0.33 -4.10
C THR A 25 18.58 -0.47 -3.36
N VAL A 26 18.29 0.39 -2.39
CA VAL A 26 17.04 0.33 -1.62
C VAL A 26 15.86 0.81 -2.46
N GLY A 27 16.05 1.84 -3.28
CA GLY A 27 15.02 2.36 -4.18
C GLY A 27 14.59 1.38 -5.27
N ALA A 28 15.47 0.47 -5.68
CA ALA A 28 15.11 -0.60 -6.62
C ALA A 28 14.00 -1.53 -6.08
N LEU A 29 13.83 -1.63 -4.76
CA LEU A 29 12.73 -2.39 -4.17
C LEU A 29 11.36 -1.79 -4.49
N ILE A 30 11.27 -0.44 -4.58
CA ILE A 30 10.02 0.26 -4.93
C ILE A 30 9.59 -0.09 -6.36
N GLU A 31 10.54 -0.26 -7.29
CA GLU A 31 10.25 -0.60 -8.69
C GLU A 31 9.59 -1.98 -8.82
N GLY A 32 9.79 -2.88 -7.85
CA GLY A 32 9.19 -4.21 -7.83
C GLY A 32 7.73 -4.26 -7.35
N LEU A 33 7.19 -3.17 -6.79
CA LEU A 33 5.84 -3.15 -6.23
C LEU A 33 4.77 -3.53 -7.27
N GLY A 34 3.91 -4.48 -6.90
CA GLY A 34 2.84 -4.98 -7.76
C GLY A 34 3.31 -5.90 -8.89
N GLY A 35 4.60 -6.19 -8.98
CA GLY A 35 5.19 -7.14 -9.92
C GLY A 35 5.10 -8.59 -9.43
N ALA A 36 5.53 -9.51 -10.30
CA ALA A 36 5.52 -10.95 -9.98
C ALA A 36 6.51 -11.33 -8.86
N ASP A 37 7.60 -10.57 -8.73
CA ASP A 37 8.65 -10.76 -7.71
C ASP A 37 8.71 -9.55 -6.79
N ASP A 38 7.55 -9.11 -6.31
CA ASP A 38 7.42 -7.96 -5.42
C ASP A 38 8.19 -8.18 -4.11
N PRO A 39 9.26 -7.41 -3.84
CA PRO A 39 10.08 -7.61 -2.66
C PRO A 39 9.51 -6.99 -1.39
N ILE A 40 8.45 -6.18 -1.51
CA ILE A 40 7.86 -5.43 -0.41
C ILE A 40 6.49 -5.99 -0.04
N TRP A 41 5.59 -6.17 -1.02
CA TRP A 41 4.21 -6.54 -0.69
C TRP A 41 4.08 -8.01 -0.27
N PRO A 42 3.56 -8.32 0.95
CA PRO A 42 3.49 -9.69 1.46
C PRO A 42 2.29 -10.45 0.88
N ALA A 43 2.30 -10.72 -0.43
CA ALA A 43 1.18 -11.33 -1.17
C ALA A 43 0.79 -12.75 -0.72
N HIS A 44 1.63 -13.43 0.09
CA HIS A 44 1.30 -14.73 0.67
C HIS A 44 0.25 -14.63 1.79
N ASP A 45 0.30 -13.52 2.55
CA ASP A 45 -0.53 -13.32 3.73
C ASP A 45 -1.65 -12.30 3.52
N TRP A 46 -1.55 -11.52 2.42
CA TRP A 46 -2.43 -10.40 2.13
C TRP A 46 -2.96 -10.45 0.69
N MET A 47 -4.08 -9.75 0.46
CA MET A 47 -4.61 -9.57 -0.89
C MET A 47 -3.55 -8.94 -1.79
N PRO A 48 -3.26 -9.53 -2.98
CA PRO A 48 -2.22 -9.04 -3.86
C PRO A 48 -2.38 -7.56 -4.21
N LEU A 49 -1.26 -6.84 -4.18
CA LEU A 49 -1.16 -5.55 -4.85
C LEU A 49 -0.97 -5.79 -6.35
N TRP A 50 -1.64 -5.03 -7.18
CA TRP A 50 -1.55 -5.13 -8.62
C TRP A 50 -1.55 -3.76 -9.28
N LEU A 51 -0.89 -3.64 -10.42
CA LEU A 51 -0.91 -2.48 -11.31
C LEU A 51 -1.42 -2.94 -12.68
N ASP A 52 -2.12 -2.08 -13.39
CA ASP A 52 -2.64 -2.37 -14.75
C ASP A 52 -1.64 -2.05 -15.88
N GLY A 53 -0.42 -1.67 -15.51
CA GLY A 53 0.67 -1.34 -16.43
C GLY A 53 1.99 -1.16 -15.69
N PRO A 54 3.02 -0.65 -16.36
CA PRO A 54 4.30 -0.36 -15.73
C PRO A 54 4.15 0.71 -14.65
N MET A 55 5.09 0.76 -13.70
CA MET A 55 5.12 1.82 -12.69
C MET A 55 5.43 3.17 -13.35
N ALA A 56 4.38 3.97 -13.58
CA ALA A 56 4.47 5.26 -14.26
C ALA A 56 3.31 6.17 -13.81
N LEU A 57 3.44 7.46 -14.06
CA LEU A 57 2.35 8.42 -13.83
C LEU A 57 1.08 7.99 -14.57
N GLY A 58 -0.04 7.98 -13.88
CA GLY A 58 -1.34 7.64 -14.44
C GLY A 58 -1.71 6.15 -14.36
N THR A 59 -0.76 5.25 -14.15
CA THR A 59 -1.04 3.82 -13.97
C THR A 59 -1.99 3.63 -12.79
N THR A 60 -3.03 2.82 -13.00
CA THR A 60 -3.99 2.47 -11.95
C THR A 60 -3.64 1.13 -11.33
N GLY A 61 -4.19 0.86 -10.16
CA GLY A 61 -3.93 -0.35 -9.45
C GLY A 61 -4.81 -0.48 -8.21
N GLY A 62 -4.48 -1.45 -7.36
CA GLY A 62 -5.22 -1.66 -6.15
C GLY A 62 -4.76 -2.85 -5.34
N HIS A 63 -5.36 -2.99 -4.18
CA HIS A 63 -5.33 -4.19 -3.35
C HIS A 63 -6.63 -4.27 -2.54
N GLY A 64 -7.20 -5.45 -2.43
CA GLY A 64 -8.51 -5.59 -1.78
C GLY A 64 -9.55 -4.62 -2.37
N PRO A 65 -10.25 -3.84 -1.52
CA PRO A 65 -11.23 -2.85 -1.97
C PRO A 65 -10.62 -1.53 -2.43
N ALA A 66 -9.36 -1.26 -2.07
CA ALA A 66 -8.71 0.01 -2.40
C ALA A 66 -8.32 0.06 -3.89
N ARG A 67 -8.67 1.16 -4.54
CA ARG A 67 -8.26 1.50 -5.91
C ARG A 67 -7.54 2.83 -5.87
N TYR A 68 -6.48 2.93 -6.66
CA TYR A 68 -5.65 4.13 -6.69
C TYR A 68 -5.00 4.33 -8.05
N ARG A 69 -4.45 5.51 -8.23
CA ARG A 69 -3.67 5.92 -9.40
C ARG A 69 -2.34 6.50 -8.96
N ILE A 70 -1.28 6.22 -9.69
CA ILE A 70 0.02 6.83 -9.49
C ILE A 70 -0.04 8.30 -9.90
N VAL A 71 0.19 9.21 -8.95
CA VAL A 71 0.13 10.67 -9.15
C VAL A 71 1.48 11.36 -8.97
N SER A 72 2.48 10.64 -8.44
CA SER A 72 3.86 11.08 -8.42
C SER A 72 4.76 9.86 -8.52
N TYR A 73 5.78 9.94 -9.36
CA TYR A 73 6.74 8.87 -9.54
C TYR A 73 8.11 9.46 -9.88
N GLN A 74 9.08 9.07 -9.10
CA GLN A 74 10.50 9.32 -9.33
C GLN A 74 11.20 7.97 -9.23
N PRO A 75 11.77 7.45 -10.32
CA PRO A 75 12.39 6.12 -10.34
C PRO A 75 13.36 5.93 -9.18
N ARG A 76 13.19 4.83 -8.44
CA ARG A 76 13.99 4.47 -7.26
C ARG A 76 14.00 5.50 -6.13
N ARG A 77 13.05 6.43 -6.10
CA ARG A 77 12.99 7.47 -5.05
C ARG A 77 11.64 7.56 -4.39
N LEU A 78 10.58 7.59 -5.20
CA LEU A 78 9.24 7.80 -4.69
C LEU A 78 8.19 7.27 -5.66
N VAL A 79 7.17 6.62 -5.12
CA VAL A 79 5.91 6.38 -5.80
C VAL A 79 4.75 6.77 -4.88
N ARG A 80 3.83 7.61 -5.38
CA ARG A 80 2.65 8.06 -4.64
C ARG A 80 1.39 7.62 -5.35
N PHE A 81 0.53 6.94 -4.60
CA PHE A 81 -0.75 6.39 -5.04
C PHE A 81 -1.89 7.18 -4.42
N ARG A 82 -2.65 7.92 -5.23
CA ARG A 82 -3.86 8.61 -4.78
C ARG A 82 -5.04 7.66 -4.80
N PHE A 83 -5.78 7.58 -3.69
CA PHE A 83 -7.02 6.80 -3.61
C PHE A 83 -8.12 7.42 -4.47
N HIS A 84 -8.93 6.57 -5.08
CA HIS A 84 -10.18 6.94 -5.71
C HIS A 84 -11.35 6.01 -5.36
N GLU A 85 -11.06 4.85 -4.76
CA GLU A 85 -12.02 3.95 -4.14
C GLU A 85 -11.44 3.37 -2.85
N PRO A 86 -12.27 3.22 -1.82
CA PRO A 86 -13.64 3.76 -1.67
C PRO A 86 -13.65 5.28 -1.50
N SER A 87 -14.74 5.92 -1.89
CA SER A 87 -14.87 7.40 -1.97
C SER A 87 -14.70 8.14 -0.64
N PHE A 88 -14.80 7.44 0.50
CA PHE A 88 -14.56 8.03 1.82
C PHE A 88 -13.06 8.15 2.17
N MET A 89 -12.16 7.58 1.36
CA MET A 89 -10.71 7.69 1.50
C MET A 89 -10.17 8.79 0.57
N ILE A 90 -9.95 9.99 1.09
CA ILE A 90 -9.51 11.14 0.30
C ILE A 90 -8.05 11.41 0.64
N GLY A 91 -7.13 10.99 -0.19
CA GLY A 91 -5.70 11.17 0.06
C GLY A 91 -4.84 10.22 -0.74
N PHE A 92 -3.71 9.85 -0.16
CA PHE A 92 -2.72 9.03 -0.83
C PHE A 92 -1.93 8.16 0.16
N HIS A 93 -1.30 7.14 -0.36
CA HIS A 93 -0.16 6.49 0.29
C HIS A 93 1.05 6.52 -0.64
N GLU A 94 2.23 6.42 -0.06
CA GLU A 94 3.46 6.48 -0.83
C GLU A 94 4.56 5.61 -0.23
N PHE A 95 5.45 5.15 -1.09
CA PHE A 95 6.75 4.64 -0.72
C PHE A 95 7.82 5.63 -1.16
N SER A 96 8.79 5.87 -0.29
CA SER A 96 9.92 6.74 -0.58
C SER A 96 11.20 6.24 0.08
N VAL A 97 12.33 6.70 -0.42
CA VAL A 97 13.64 6.43 0.17
C VAL A 97 14.38 7.72 0.48
N GLU A 98 15.07 7.73 1.62
CA GLU A 98 15.89 8.86 2.09
C GLU A 98 17.25 8.36 2.54
N PRO A 99 18.35 9.10 2.29
CA PRO A 99 19.68 8.71 2.77
C PRO A 99 19.73 8.76 4.29
N ASP A 100 20.43 7.80 4.93
CA ASP A 100 20.61 7.74 6.38
C ASP A 100 22.05 7.40 6.76
N GLY A 101 22.95 8.27 6.35
CA GLY A 101 24.38 8.15 6.54
C GLY A 101 25.07 7.17 5.56
N PRO A 102 26.37 6.94 5.71
CA PRO A 102 27.13 6.09 4.80
C PRO A 102 26.59 4.65 4.75
N GLY A 103 26.28 4.16 3.55
CA GLY A 103 25.87 2.78 3.29
C GLY A 103 24.50 2.40 3.86
N HIS A 104 23.66 3.36 4.22
CA HIS A 104 22.31 3.10 4.73
C HIS A 104 21.29 4.06 4.12
N THR A 105 20.10 3.54 3.94
CA THR A 105 18.94 4.26 3.40
C THR A 105 17.72 3.90 4.22
N VAL A 106 16.84 4.86 4.48
CA VAL A 106 15.51 4.61 5.06
C VAL A 106 14.53 4.38 3.94
N LEU A 107 13.86 3.22 3.96
CA LEU A 107 12.63 2.98 3.20
C LEU A 107 11.46 3.39 4.08
N GLN A 108 10.60 4.26 3.55
CA GLN A 108 9.44 4.79 4.24
C GLN A 108 8.16 4.46 3.47
N HIS A 109 7.11 4.12 4.21
CA HIS A 109 5.73 4.18 3.75
C HIS A 109 4.98 5.24 4.54
N ALA A 110 4.25 6.11 3.85
CA ALA A 110 3.39 7.11 4.46
C ALA A 110 1.97 7.01 3.92
N LEU A 111 0.99 6.96 4.82
CA LEU A 111 -0.43 7.07 4.52
C LEU A 111 -0.91 8.43 5.02
N THR A 112 -1.39 9.28 4.12
CA THR A 112 -1.93 10.60 4.44
C THR A 112 -3.28 10.76 3.77
N MET A 113 -4.33 10.88 4.55
CA MET A 113 -5.68 11.00 4.01
C MET A 113 -6.64 11.71 4.96
N GLN A 114 -7.77 12.10 4.40
CA GLN A 114 -8.96 12.55 5.12
C GLN A 114 -10.04 11.48 4.96
N LEU A 115 -10.64 11.07 6.05
CA LEU A 115 -11.76 10.15 6.04
C LEU A 115 -13.07 10.92 6.06
N GLY A 116 -13.97 10.64 5.13
CA GLY A 116 -15.35 11.08 5.21
C GLY A 116 -16.09 10.38 6.36
N PRO A 117 -17.29 10.87 6.74
CA PRO A 117 -18.03 10.39 7.93
C PRO A 117 -18.26 8.88 7.98
N VAL A 118 -18.45 8.23 6.83
CA VAL A 118 -18.61 6.76 6.73
C VAL A 118 -17.34 6.02 7.16
N GLY A 119 -16.17 6.61 6.91
CA GLY A 119 -14.88 6.00 7.26
C GLY A 119 -14.50 6.15 8.74
N TRP A 120 -15.06 7.11 9.45
CA TRP A 120 -14.63 7.45 10.81
C TRP A 120 -14.67 6.28 11.81
N PRO A 121 -15.78 5.54 11.97
CA PRO A 121 -15.80 4.43 12.90
C PRO A 121 -15.10 3.19 12.39
N VAL A 122 -15.10 2.99 11.07
CA VAL A 122 -14.65 1.74 10.45
C VAL A 122 -13.13 1.71 10.30
N PHE A 123 -12.53 2.78 9.79
CA PHE A 123 -11.11 2.77 9.44
C PHE A 123 -10.19 2.60 10.66
N PRO A 124 -10.30 3.40 11.74
CA PRO A 124 -9.42 3.25 12.90
C PRO A 124 -9.53 1.89 13.58
N VAL A 125 -10.75 1.34 13.64
CA VAL A 125 -11.01 0.09 14.37
C VAL A 125 -10.67 -1.14 13.53
N ALA A 126 -11.04 -1.15 12.25
CA ALA A 126 -10.93 -2.32 11.41
C ALA A 126 -9.68 -2.31 10.52
N PHE A 127 -9.34 -1.15 9.92
CA PHE A 127 -8.32 -1.10 8.87
C PHE A 127 -6.95 -0.62 9.32
N LEU A 128 -6.86 0.34 10.27
CA LEU A 128 -5.57 0.91 10.64
C LEU A 128 -4.61 -0.14 11.23
N ALA A 129 -5.12 -1.03 12.08
CA ALA A 129 -4.30 -2.10 12.66
C ALA A 129 -3.85 -3.12 11.60
N LEU A 130 -4.70 -3.41 10.61
CA LEU A 130 -4.36 -4.27 9.47
C LEU A 130 -3.35 -3.58 8.55
N HIS A 131 -3.53 -2.29 8.27
CA HIS A 131 -2.59 -1.49 7.51
C HIS A 131 -1.21 -1.48 8.16
N ASN A 132 -1.14 -1.23 9.47
CA ASN A 132 0.15 -1.26 10.20
C ASN A 132 0.84 -2.62 10.05
N GLU A 133 0.10 -3.71 10.20
CA GLU A 133 0.67 -5.06 10.08
C GLU A 133 1.17 -5.34 8.66
N VAL A 134 0.39 -5.03 7.61
CA VAL A 134 0.82 -5.29 6.23
C VAL A 134 2.05 -4.47 5.85
N ILE A 135 2.13 -3.21 6.28
CA ILE A 135 3.29 -2.36 5.97
C ILE A 135 4.53 -2.84 6.72
N GLU A 136 4.44 -3.18 7.99
CA GLU A 136 5.58 -3.73 8.73
C GLU A 136 6.06 -5.07 8.15
N MET A 137 5.14 -5.96 7.75
CA MET A 137 5.50 -7.20 7.03
C MET A 137 6.18 -6.91 5.69
N GLY A 138 5.75 -5.86 4.98
CA GLY A 138 6.37 -5.39 3.76
C GLY A 138 7.80 -4.87 3.99
N LEU A 139 8.01 -4.08 5.03
CA LEU A 139 9.34 -3.62 5.42
C LEU A 139 10.25 -4.78 5.86
N ASP A 140 9.69 -5.83 6.47
CA ASP A 140 10.41 -7.08 6.76
C ASP A 140 10.79 -7.82 5.46
N GLY A 141 9.91 -7.82 4.45
CA GLY A 141 10.21 -8.35 3.12
C GLY A 141 11.38 -7.63 2.46
N ALA A 142 11.37 -6.30 2.50
CA ALA A 142 12.45 -5.46 2.01
C ALA A 142 13.80 -5.74 2.73
N GLU A 143 13.78 -5.85 4.07
CA GLU A 143 14.97 -6.19 4.85
C GLU A 143 15.49 -7.57 4.49
N ARG A 144 14.62 -8.56 4.38
CA ARG A 144 14.98 -9.93 3.99
C ARG A 144 15.59 -9.99 2.60
N ARG A 145 15.04 -9.24 1.64
CA ARG A 145 15.56 -9.18 0.26
C ARG A 145 17.00 -8.68 0.21
N LEU A 146 17.34 -7.69 1.02
CA LEU A 146 18.68 -7.08 1.03
C LEU A 146 19.68 -7.83 1.90
N THR A 147 19.24 -8.46 2.98
CA THR A 147 20.15 -9.00 4.02
C THR A 147 20.06 -10.50 4.21
N GLY A 148 19.11 -11.17 3.54
CA GLY A 148 18.79 -12.60 3.74
C GLY A 148 18.05 -12.90 5.04
N ARG A 149 17.86 -11.94 5.94
CA ARG A 149 17.20 -12.12 7.24
C ARG A 149 16.46 -10.87 7.69
N VAL A 150 15.58 -11.02 8.69
CA VAL A 150 14.91 -9.92 9.37
C VAL A 150 15.39 -9.87 10.81
N ARG A 151 15.87 -8.72 11.27
CA ARG A 151 16.42 -8.58 12.64
C ARG A 151 15.34 -8.66 13.72
N ARG A 152 14.18 -8.08 13.45
CA ARG A 152 13.03 -8.06 14.36
C ARG A 152 11.74 -8.27 13.56
N PRO A 153 11.44 -9.54 13.20
CA PRO A 153 10.26 -9.81 12.38
C PRO A 153 8.98 -9.42 13.11
N VAL A 154 8.05 -8.84 12.37
CA VAL A 154 6.73 -8.58 12.91
C VAL A 154 5.99 -9.89 13.16
N THR A 155 5.38 -10.00 14.31
CA THR A 155 4.53 -11.16 14.65
C THR A 155 3.08 -10.78 14.38
N GLY A 156 2.43 -11.52 13.47
CA GLY A 156 1.02 -11.30 13.15
C GLY A 156 0.13 -11.45 14.38
N SER A 157 -0.80 -10.51 14.56
CA SER A 157 -1.76 -10.53 15.65
C SER A 157 -2.89 -11.53 15.37
N ARG A 158 -3.27 -12.38 16.37
CA ARG A 158 -4.46 -13.25 16.27
C ARG A 158 -5.73 -12.44 15.99
N LEU A 159 -5.85 -11.24 16.57
CA LEU A 159 -6.97 -10.35 16.33
C LEU A 159 -6.99 -9.84 14.88
N ASN A 160 -5.84 -9.50 14.32
CA ASN A 160 -5.75 -9.12 12.91
C ASN A 160 -6.00 -10.30 11.98
N ALA A 161 -5.60 -11.50 12.32
CA ALA A 161 -5.96 -12.70 11.57
C ALA A 161 -7.48 -12.90 11.52
N ALA A 162 -8.17 -12.71 12.66
CA ALA A 162 -9.64 -12.76 12.70
C ALA A 162 -10.28 -11.62 11.87
N ARG A 163 -9.75 -10.39 11.97
CA ARG A 163 -10.20 -9.25 11.13
C ARG A 163 -10.04 -9.55 9.64
N ARG A 164 -8.89 -10.08 9.22
CA ARG A 164 -8.66 -10.48 7.81
C ARG A 164 -9.68 -11.51 7.34
N ALA A 165 -9.96 -12.54 8.15
CA ALA A 165 -10.93 -13.56 7.82
C ALA A 165 -12.34 -13.01 7.63
N VAL A 166 -12.77 -12.09 8.49
CA VAL A 166 -14.09 -11.43 8.38
C VAL A 166 -14.15 -10.53 7.16
N LEU A 167 -13.14 -9.68 6.96
CA LEU A 167 -13.09 -8.76 5.84
C LEU A 167 -12.92 -9.49 4.51
N GLY A 168 -12.12 -10.58 4.46
CA GLY A 168 -11.97 -11.41 3.27
C GLY A 168 -13.31 -11.97 2.81
N ARG A 169 -14.11 -12.54 3.71
CA ARG A 169 -15.47 -13.02 3.40
C ARG A 169 -16.41 -11.92 2.92
N TYR A 170 -16.33 -10.74 3.55
CA TYR A 170 -17.12 -9.58 3.13
C TYR A 170 -16.75 -9.12 1.71
N PHE A 171 -15.46 -9.06 1.38
CA PHE A 171 -15.00 -8.64 0.06
C PHE A 171 -15.29 -9.69 -1.02
N GLU A 172 -15.21 -10.97 -0.71
CA GLU A 172 -15.65 -12.05 -1.60
C GLU A 172 -17.16 -11.93 -1.90
N TYR A 173 -17.96 -11.72 -0.86
CA TYR A 173 -19.41 -11.56 -0.98
C TYR A 173 -19.81 -10.33 -1.82
N THR A 174 -19.10 -9.22 -1.68
CA THR A 174 -19.36 -7.96 -2.41
C THR A 174 -18.72 -7.91 -3.80
N GLY A 175 -17.99 -8.95 -4.21
CA GLY A 175 -17.24 -8.96 -5.47
C GLY A 175 -16.03 -8.04 -5.48
N ALA A 176 -15.65 -7.48 -4.34
CA ALA A 176 -14.45 -6.64 -4.19
C ALA A 176 -13.18 -7.45 -3.87
N GLY A 177 -13.28 -8.79 -3.85
CA GLY A 177 -12.18 -9.70 -3.60
C GLY A 177 -11.19 -9.84 -4.78
N PRO A 178 -10.09 -10.58 -4.58
CA PRO A 178 -9.02 -10.74 -5.57
C PRO A 178 -9.44 -11.40 -6.89
N GLY A 179 -10.66 -11.92 -6.98
CA GLY A 179 -11.28 -12.41 -8.23
C GLY A 179 -12.13 -11.38 -8.97
N ALA A 180 -12.33 -10.19 -8.42
CA ALA A 180 -13.03 -9.10 -9.10
C ALA A 180 -12.18 -8.67 -10.31
N ARG A 181 -12.71 -8.91 -11.49
CA ARG A 181 -12.10 -8.87 -12.81
C ARG A 181 -11.04 -7.78 -12.97
N ARG A 182 -9.84 -8.18 -13.41
CA ARG A 182 -8.99 -7.27 -14.18
C ARG A 182 -9.87 -6.65 -15.27
N PRO A 183 -9.87 -5.32 -15.47
CA PRO A 183 -10.48 -4.74 -16.65
C PRO A 183 -9.91 -5.48 -17.86
N SER A 184 -10.78 -6.05 -18.68
CA SER A 184 -10.35 -6.66 -19.95
C SER A 184 -9.63 -5.56 -20.73
N THR A 185 -8.36 -5.79 -21.05
CA THR A 185 -7.67 -5.00 -22.05
C THR A 185 -8.48 -5.17 -23.34
N GLY A 186 -9.24 -4.15 -23.70
CA GLY A 186 -9.89 -4.08 -25.00
C GLY A 186 -8.84 -4.24 -26.08
N PRO A 187 -9.18 -4.82 -27.26
CA PRO A 187 -8.24 -5.02 -28.32
C PRO A 187 -7.63 -3.67 -28.74
N ALA A 188 -6.30 -3.63 -28.83
CA ALA A 188 -5.58 -2.51 -29.39
C ALA A 188 -6.19 -2.23 -30.79
N ALA A 189 -6.76 -1.03 -30.97
CA ALA A 189 -7.17 -0.56 -32.28
C ALA A 189 -5.94 -0.56 -33.19
N ARG A 190 -6.04 -1.26 -34.30
CA ARG A 190 -5.07 -1.30 -35.40
C ARG A 190 -4.98 0.07 -36.09
#